data_c40f0eb00d0a3dd96fc7b3d4462161a8
#
_entry.id   c40f0eb00d0a3dd96fc7b3d4462161a8
#
_cell.length_a   1.000
_cell.length_b   1.000
_cell.length_c   1.000
_cell.angle_alpha   90.00
_cell.angle_beta   90.00
_cell.angle_gamma   90.00
#
_symmetry.space_group_name_H-M   'P 1'
#
loop_
_entity.id
_entity.type
_entity.pdbx_description
1 polymer ?
#
loop_
_entity_poly.entity_id
_entity_poly.type
_entity_poly.pdbx_seq_one_letter_code
_entity_poly.pdbx_strand_id
1 'polypeptide(L)'
;MTPRIMTLPLLAVLGTAAVAAVRAPALPVPQQANVTSACTPGAQAQVTPATIAMKRTDNVVWGSTSPNAVSWTIAPKDTLDWPWTQSTFTGTPEAPAATPEPLASAKVNHPYRYKVTIGCKDGSTQVIDPDIIIGGSQ
;
A
#
# COMPACT_ATOMS: atom_id res chain seq x y z
N MET A 1 -40.73 -1.78 76.24
CA MET A 1 -39.77 -0.95 75.51
C MET A 1 -39.15 -1.81 74.43
N THR A 2 -39.59 -1.61 73.24
CA THR A 2 -39.06 -2.30 72.02
C THR A 2 -38.13 -1.36 71.24
N PRO A 3 -36.88 -1.72 71.00
CA PRO A 3 -36.02 -0.88 70.14
C PRO A 3 -36.39 -1.02 68.66
N ARG A 4 -36.64 0.09 68.03
CA ARG A 4 -36.83 0.19 66.59
C ARG A 4 -35.45 0.12 65.95
N ILE A 5 -35.21 -0.93 65.16
CA ILE A 5 -34.03 -1.03 64.27
C ILE A 5 -34.33 -0.21 63.02
N MET A 6 -33.59 0.88 62.84
CA MET A 6 -33.57 1.64 61.59
C MET A 6 -32.64 0.94 60.59
N THR A 7 -33.23 0.35 59.59
CA THR A 7 -32.50 -0.14 58.40
C THR A 7 -32.24 0.99 57.46
N LEU A 8 -30.97 1.39 57.29
CA LEU A 8 -30.55 2.28 56.19
C LEU A 8 -30.48 1.47 54.89
N PRO A 9 -31.03 1.97 53.80
CA PRO A 9 -30.78 1.37 52.49
C PRO A 9 -29.38 1.78 51.98
N LEU A 10 -28.55 0.78 51.69
CA LEU A 10 -27.26 0.94 51.05
C LEU A 10 -27.52 1.20 49.58
N LEU A 11 -27.36 2.44 49.13
CA LEU A 11 -27.35 2.77 47.69
C LEU A 11 -26.03 2.27 47.09
N ALA A 12 -26.10 1.17 46.35
CA ALA A 12 -25.00 0.75 45.49
C ALA A 12 -24.97 1.59 44.22
N VAL A 13 -24.02 2.52 44.13
CA VAL A 13 -23.73 3.26 42.88
C VAL A 13 -22.91 2.33 42.00
N LEU A 14 -23.57 1.71 41.02
CA LEU A 14 -22.88 1.03 39.93
C LEU A 14 -22.27 2.05 39.01
N GLY A 15 -21.01 2.38 39.20
CA GLY A 15 -20.21 3.14 38.23
C GLY A 15 -19.94 2.29 37.00
N THR A 16 -20.63 2.53 35.93
CA THR A 16 -20.28 1.98 34.59
C THR A 16 -19.00 2.66 34.12
N ALA A 17 -17.85 2.01 34.28
CA ALA A 17 -16.62 2.41 33.64
C ALA A 17 -16.76 2.15 32.13
N ALA A 18 -16.95 3.23 31.35
CA ALA A 18 -16.86 3.16 29.89
C ALA A 18 -15.40 2.87 29.52
N VAL A 19 -15.08 1.65 29.16
CA VAL A 19 -13.79 1.29 28.60
C VAL A 19 -13.79 1.87 27.18
N ALA A 20 -13.08 2.98 26.97
CA ALA A 20 -12.80 3.49 25.65
C ALA A 20 -11.95 2.43 24.92
N ALA A 21 -12.52 1.75 23.92
CA ALA A 21 -11.79 0.82 23.09
C ALA A 21 -10.77 1.64 22.27
N VAL A 22 -9.49 1.56 22.63
CA VAL A 22 -8.40 2.11 21.83
C VAL A 22 -8.34 1.28 20.56
N ARG A 23 -8.78 1.88 19.44
CA ARG A 23 -8.72 1.23 18.14
C ARG A 23 -7.25 1.12 17.76
N ALA A 24 -6.73 -0.10 17.62
CA ALA A 24 -5.39 -0.32 17.10
C ALA A 24 -5.25 0.37 15.73
N PRO A 25 -4.11 1.04 15.44
CA PRO A 25 -3.88 1.62 14.12
C PRO A 25 -4.00 0.50 13.07
N ALA A 26 -4.74 0.79 11.99
CA ALA A 26 -4.88 -0.17 10.89
C ALA A 26 -3.50 -0.47 10.31
N LEU A 27 -3.16 -1.76 10.18
CA LEU A 27 -1.94 -2.18 9.52
C LEU A 27 -1.93 -1.71 8.07
N PRO A 28 -0.77 -1.32 7.52
CA PRO A 28 -0.65 -0.96 6.12
C PRO A 28 -1.12 -2.13 5.24
N VAL A 29 -1.97 -1.83 4.25
CA VAL A 29 -2.44 -2.82 3.29
C VAL A 29 -1.59 -2.70 2.03
N PRO A 30 -0.85 -3.75 1.63
CA PRO A 30 -0.09 -3.69 0.41
C PRO A 30 -1.01 -3.62 -0.81
N GLN A 31 -0.81 -2.60 -1.65
CA GLN A 31 -1.46 -2.50 -2.95
C GLN A 31 -0.68 -3.36 -3.94
N GLN A 32 -1.36 -4.32 -4.54
CA GLN A 32 -0.74 -5.24 -5.49
C GLN A 32 -0.81 -4.69 -6.90
N ALA A 33 0.32 -4.67 -7.58
CA ALA A 33 0.41 -4.42 -9.00
C ALA A 33 1.16 -5.58 -9.67
N ASN A 34 0.72 -5.99 -10.84
CA ASN A 34 1.32 -7.10 -11.54
C ASN A 34 1.74 -6.69 -12.96
N VAL A 35 2.96 -7.02 -13.31
CA VAL A 35 3.41 -7.01 -14.69
C VAL A 35 2.79 -8.20 -15.42
N THR A 36 2.03 -7.93 -16.45
CA THR A 36 1.28 -8.93 -17.21
C THR A 36 1.65 -8.86 -18.70
N SER A 37 1.55 -9.98 -19.39
CA SER A 37 1.84 -10.11 -20.84
C SER A 37 3.23 -9.64 -21.26
N ALA A 38 4.14 -9.49 -20.31
CA ALA A 38 5.51 -9.09 -20.59
C ALA A 38 6.29 -10.21 -21.23
N CYS A 39 7.21 -9.87 -22.12
CA CYS A 39 8.14 -10.80 -22.76
C CYS A 39 7.44 -11.92 -23.55
N THR A 40 6.21 -11.70 -23.96
CA THR A 40 5.41 -12.63 -24.75
C THR A 40 5.36 -12.13 -26.19
N PRO A 41 5.77 -12.94 -27.19
CA PRO A 41 5.69 -12.54 -28.60
C PRO A 41 4.26 -12.15 -29.00
N GLY A 42 4.11 -10.97 -29.64
CA GLY A 42 2.82 -10.47 -30.12
C GLY A 42 1.90 -9.89 -29.03
N ALA A 43 2.30 -9.89 -27.76
CA ALA A 43 1.57 -9.28 -26.66
C ALA A 43 2.26 -7.99 -26.18
N GLN A 44 1.46 -7.03 -25.76
CA GLN A 44 1.96 -5.80 -25.15
C GLN A 44 2.04 -5.98 -23.62
N ALA A 45 3.20 -5.68 -23.06
CA ALA A 45 3.37 -5.66 -21.62
C ALA A 45 2.47 -4.60 -20.97
N GLN A 46 1.92 -4.93 -19.82
CA GLN A 46 1.04 -4.05 -19.05
C GLN A 46 1.37 -4.14 -17.55
N VAL A 47 1.00 -3.12 -16.79
CA VAL A 47 0.88 -3.18 -15.34
C VAL A 47 -0.60 -3.18 -14.99
N THR A 48 -1.03 -4.11 -14.16
CA THR A 48 -2.41 -4.22 -13.72
C THR A 48 -2.49 -4.08 -12.20
N PRO A 49 -3.19 -3.07 -11.68
CA PRO A 49 -3.90 -2.00 -12.40
C PRO A 49 -2.95 -1.00 -13.06
N ALA A 50 -3.36 -0.36 -14.16
CA ALA A 50 -2.57 0.65 -14.86
C ALA A 50 -2.38 1.93 -14.04
N THR A 51 -3.33 2.23 -13.17
CA THR A 51 -3.25 3.28 -12.14
C THR A 51 -3.41 2.64 -10.78
N ILE A 52 -2.41 2.79 -9.91
CA ILE A 52 -2.46 2.30 -8.54
C ILE A 52 -3.05 3.40 -7.66
N ALA A 53 -4.21 3.15 -7.07
CA ALA A 53 -4.80 4.00 -6.05
C ALA A 53 -4.43 3.49 -4.65
N MET A 54 -3.80 4.33 -3.83
CA MET A 54 -3.34 3.93 -2.49
C MET A 54 -3.58 5.02 -1.45
N LYS A 55 -3.58 4.66 -0.18
CA LYS A 55 -3.56 5.59 0.95
C LYS A 55 -2.11 5.88 1.35
N ARG A 56 -1.89 6.95 2.12
CA ARG A 56 -0.55 7.26 2.66
C ARG A 56 0.01 6.20 3.61
N THR A 57 -0.85 5.38 4.20
CA THR A 57 -0.49 4.29 5.10
C THR A 57 -0.24 2.97 4.37
N ASP A 58 -0.45 2.94 3.07
CA ASP A 58 -0.27 1.74 2.25
C ASP A 58 1.15 1.70 1.67
N ASN A 59 1.56 0.54 1.24
CA ASN A 59 2.73 0.32 0.42
C ASN A 59 2.34 -0.34 -0.90
N VAL A 60 3.23 -0.37 -1.88
CA VAL A 60 2.99 -1.04 -3.17
C VAL A 60 3.94 -2.21 -3.31
N VAL A 61 3.41 -3.31 -3.84
CA VAL A 61 4.18 -4.50 -4.19
C VAL A 61 3.95 -4.80 -5.67
N TRP A 62 5.02 -4.82 -6.46
CA TRP A 62 4.98 -5.21 -7.88
C TRP A 62 5.47 -6.63 -8.04
N GLY A 63 4.58 -7.49 -8.46
CA GLY A 63 4.87 -8.85 -8.92
C GLY A 63 4.82 -8.96 -10.44
N SER A 64 4.93 -10.20 -10.94
CA SER A 64 4.70 -10.51 -12.34
C SER A 64 3.96 -11.84 -12.47
N THR A 65 3.01 -11.89 -13.40
CA THR A 65 2.37 -13.14 -13.84
C THR A 65 2.94 -13.63 -15.17
N SER A 66 3.91 -12.90 -15.74
CA SER A 66 4.54 -13.27 -17.02
C SER A 66 5.71 -14.22 -16.78
N PRO A 67 5.67 -15.45 -17.32
CA PRO A 67 6.69 -16.47 -17.03
C PRO A 67 8.06 -16.13 -17.62
N ASN A 68 8.12 -15.28 -18.63
CA ASN A 68 9.36 -14.89 -19.30
C ASN A 68 9.95 -13.56 -18.77
N ALA A 69 9.28 -12.86 -17.84
CA ALA A 69 9.85 -11.74 -17.13
C ALA A 69 10.74 -12.25 -15.99
N VAL A 70 12.00 -11.85 -15.99
CA VAL A 70 12.99 -12.27 -14.99
C VAL A 70 13.35 -11.18 -14.00
N SER A 71 13.06 -9.93 -14.33
CA SER A 71 13.25 -8.78 -13.43
C SER A 71 12.36 -7.63 -13.84
N TRP A 72 12.07 -6.73 -12.90
CA TRP A 72 11.40 -5.45 -13.17
C TRP A 72 11.95 -4.39 -12.25
N THR A 73 12.15 -3.21 -12.80
CA THR A 73 12.65 -2.04 -12.09
C THR A 73 11.64 -0.91 -12.19
N ILE A 74 11.22 -0.41 -11.04
CA ILE A 74 10.29 0.72 -10.91
C ILE A 74 11.12 1.97 -10.62
N ALA A 75 10.92 3.02 -11.43
CA ALA A 75 11.59 4.29 -11.24
C ALA A 75 10.65 5.46 -11.61
N PRO A 76 10.76 6.63 -10.95
CA PRO A 76 9.99 7.80 -11.32
C PRO A 76 10.36 8.28 -12.74
N LYS A 77 9.40 8.89 -13.44
CA LYS A 77 9.70 9.68 -14.63
C LYS A 77 10.32 11.03 -14.29
N ASP A 78 9.94 11.59 -13.15
CA ASP A 78 10.50 12.80 -12.58
C ASP A 78 10.92 12.51 -11.13
N THR A 79 12.21 12.59 -10.86
CA THR A 79 12.78 12.33 -9.53
C THR A 79 12.40 13.40 -8.50
N LEU A 80 12.02 14.59 -8.93
CA LEU A 80 11.55 15.67 -8.06
C LEU A 80 10.07 15.52 -7.70
N ASP A 81 9.32 14.73 -8.47
CA ASP A 81 7.91 14.44 -8.25
C ASP A 81 7.70 12.96 -7.95
N TRP A 82 8.21 12.53 -6.78
CA TRP A 82 8.17 11.14 -6.35
C TRP A 82 7.82 11.03 -4.86
N PRO A 83 6.93 10.10 -4.46
CA PRO A 83 6.44 10.05 -3.09
C PRO A 83 7.35 9.31 -2.11
N TRP A 84 8.49 8.79 -2.55
CA TRP A 84 9.46 8.07 -1.72
C TRP A 84 10.85 8.68 -1.81
N THR A 85 11.64 8.49 -0.77
CA THR A 85 13.07 8.89 -0.76
C THR A 85 13.89 8.03 -1.72
N GLN A 86 13.59 6.73 -1.78
CA GLN A 86 14.25 5.80 -2.69
C GLN A 86 13.69 5.99 -4.11
N SER A 87 14.59 6.18 -5.08
CA SER A 87 14.21 6.43 -6.47
C SER A 87 13.99 5.16 -7.31
N THR A 88 14.41 3.99 -6.82
CA THR A 88 14.35 2.76 -7.60
C THR A 88 13.98 1.57 -6.73
N PHE A 89 13.01 0.77 -7.20
CA PHE A 89 12.64 -0.50 -6.57
C PHE A 89 12.79 -1.61 -7.61
N THR A 90 13.43 -2.71 -7.24
CA THR A 90 13.70 -3.82 -8.16
C THR A 90 13.06 -5.09 -7.63
N GLY A 91 12.44 -5.86 -8.52
CA GLY A 91 11.82 -7.15 -8.22
C GLY A 91 12.28 -8.24 -9.16
N THR A 92 12.15 -9.46 -8.68
CA THR A 92 12.34 -10.72 -9.42
C THR A 92 11.16 -11.65 -9.12
N PRO A 93 10.99 -12.76 -9.83
CA PRO A 93 9.93 -13.74 -9.52
C PRO A 93 9.95 -14.24 -8.07
N GLU A 94 11.15 -14.34 -7.46
CA GLU A 94 11.33 -14.83 -6.10
C GLU A 94 11.20 -13.72 -5.04
N ALA A 95 11.45 -12.46 -5.43
CA ALA A 95 11.46 -11.30 -4.54
C ALA A 95 10.77 -10.11 -5.22
N PRO A 96 9.45 -9.94 -5.06
CA PRO A 96 8.72 -8.80 -5.63
C PRO A 96 9.32 -7.46 -5.20
N ALA A 97 9.20 -6.45 -6.06
CA ALA A 97 9.58 -5.10 -5.70
C ALA A 97 8.55 -4.53 -4.72
N ALA A 98 8.99 -3.95 -3.62
CA ALA A 98 8.10 -3.37 -2.61
C ALA A 98 8.58 -1.99 -2.18
N THR A 99 7.64 -1.08 -1.95
CA THR A 99 7.93 0.25 -1.40
C THR A 99 7.70 0.27 0.11
N PRO A 100 8.31 1.21 0.84
CA PRO A 100 7.81 1.65 2.13
C PRO A 100 6.51 2.46 1.97
N GLU A 101 5.98 2.96 3.08
CA GLU A 101 4.92 3.97 3.04
C GLU A 101 5.44 5.25 2.35
N PRO A 102 4.56 6.01 1.65
CA PRO A 102 4.93 7.29 1.09
C PRO A 102 5.39 8.30 2.14
N LEU A 103 6.20 9.25 1.73
CA LEU A 103 6.58 10.38 2.56
C LEU A 103 5.33 11.15 3.03
N ALA A 104 5.37 11.68 4.26
CA ALA A 104 4.30 12.52 4.80
C ALA A 104 4.02 13.77 3.93
N SER A 105 5.04 14.24 3.21
CA SER A 105 4.96 15.35 2.25
C SER A 105 4.40 14.96 0.88
N ALA A 106 4.12 13.68 0.62
CA ALA A 106 3.57 13.24 -0.65
C ALA A 106 2.23 13.93 -0.95
N LYS A 107 2.08 14.40 -2.18
CA LYS A 107 0.85 15.10 -2.64
C LYS A 107 -0.30 14.08 -2.72
N VAL A 108 -1.48 14.48 -2.27
CA VAL A 108 -2.71 13.68 -2.44
C VAL A 108 -3.45 14.06 -3.71
N ASN A 109 -4.19 13.12 -4.28
CA ASN A 109 -4.94 13.29 -5.53
C ASN A 109 -4.08 13.80 -6.70
N HIS A 110 -2.78 13.47 -6.65
CA HIS A 110 -1.79 13.83 -7.65
C HIS A 110 -1.25 12.55 -8.32
N PRO A 111 -1.23 12.47 -9.66
CA PRO A 111 -0.68 11.31 -10.34
C PRO A 111 0.84 11.38 -10.35
N TYR A 112 1.48 10.40 -9.72
CA TYR A 112 2.92 10.19 -9.81
C TYR A 112 3.19 9.27 -10.99
N ARG A 113 3.86 9.79 -12.00
CA ARG A 113 4.22 9.03 -13.20
C ARG A 113 5.49 8.24 -12.96
N TYR A 114 5.46 6.99 -13.32
CA TYR A 114 6.63 6.13 -13.20
C TYR A 114 6.82 5.25 -14.42
N LYS A 115 7.95 4.62 -14.52
CA LYS A 115 8.25 3.62 -15.55
C LYS A 115 8.57 2.29 -14.90
N VAL A 116 8.16 1.22 -15.52
CA VAL A 116 8.56 -0.14 -15.21
C VAL A 116 9.41 -0.66 -16.34
N THR A 117 10.68 -0.93 -16.07
CA THR A 117 11.58 -1.57 -17.02
C THR A 117 11.63 -3.05 -16.72
N ILE A 118 11.27 -3.89 -17.68
CA ILE A 118 11.17 -5.33 -17.53
C ILE A 118 12.30 -5.99 -18.28
N GLY A 119 13.07 -6.84 -17.60
CA GLY A 119 14.05 -7.72 -18.21
C GLY A 119 13.42 -9.06 -18.59
N CYS A 120 13.65 -9.51 -19.82
CA CYS A 120 13.13 -10.75 -20.35
C CYS A 120 14.20 -11.85 -20.39
N LYS A 121 13.76 -13.12 -20.39
CA LYS A 121 14.67 -14.30 -20.45
C LYS A 121 15.58 -14.31 -21.69
N ASP A 122 15.12 -13.74 -22.80
CA ASP A 122 15.88 -13.63 -24.04
C ASP A 122 16.90 -12.48 -24.05
N GLY A 123 17.02 -11.74 -22.94
CA GLY A 123 17.89 -10.57 -22.81
C GLY A 123 17.29 -9.27 -23.32
N SER A 124 16.09 -9.28 -23.90
CA SER A 124 15.38 -8.06 -24.29
C SER A 124 14.80 -7.32 -23.06
N THR A 125 14.45 -6.06 -23.28
CA THR A 125 13.79 -5.23 -22.28
C THR A 125 12.51 -4.62 -22.83
N GLN A 126 11.54 -4.42 -21.94
CA GLN A 126 10.30 -3.70 -22.23
C GLN A 126 10.10 -2.60 -21.20
N VAL A 127 9.44 -1.52 -21.59
CA VAL A 127 9.16 -0.38 -20.71
C VAL A 127 7.68 -0.06 -20.75
N ILE A 128 7.08 0.16 -19.57
CA ILE A 128 5.69 0.55 -19.38
C ILE A 128 5.66 1.81 -18.53
N ASP A 129 4.67 2.66 -18.76
CA ASP A 129 4.52 3.97 -18.14
C ASP A 129 3.17 4.10 -17.37
N PRO A 130 3.02 3.46 -16.21
CA PRO A 130 1.82 3.59 -15.38
C PRO A 130 1.85 4.78 -14.43
N ASP A 131 0.77 4.95 -13.65
CA ASP A 131 0.62 6.03 -12.66
C ASP A 131 0.28 5.50 -11.26
N ILE A 132 0.66 6.27 -10.23
CA ILE A 132 0.24 6.05 -8.83
C ILE A 132 -0.49 7.30 -8.36
N ILE A 133 -1.64 7.13 -7.72
CA ILE A 133 -2.39 8.21 -7.08
C ILE A 133 -2.51 7.89 -5.59
N ILE A 134 -2.05 8.82 -4.76
CA ILE A 134 -2.21 8.74 -3.30
C ILE A 134 -3.49 9.47 -2.94
N GLY A 135 -4.45 8.76 -2.39
CA GLY A 135 -5.69 9.34 -1.87
C GLY A 135 -5.46 10.10 -0.57
N GLY A 136 -6.27 11.15 -0.35
CA GLY A 136 -6.36 11.80 0.96
C GLY A 136 -6.88 10.82 2.00
N SER A 137 -6.36 10.88 3.23
CA SER A 137 -7.00 10.21 4.36
C SER A 137 -8.39 10.80 4.57
N GLN A 138 -9.43 9.98 4.44
CA GLN A 138 -10.76 10.28 4.97
C GLN A 138 -10.80 9.88 6.42
#